data_b28686775d77ecf2829dea4eaea70bde
#
_entry.id   b28686775d77ecf2829dea4eaea70bde
#
_cell.length_a   1.000
_cell.length_b   1.000
_cell.length_c   1.000
_cell.angle_alpha   90.00
_cell.angle_beta   90.00
_cell.angle_gamma   90.00
#
_symmetry.space_group_name_H-M   'P 1'
#
loop_
_entity.id
_entity.type
_entity.pdbx_description
1 polymer ?
#
loop_
_entity_poly.entity_id
_entity_poly.type
_entity_poly.pdbx_seq_one_letter_code
_entity_poly.pdbx_strand_id
1 'polypeptide(L)'
;MFDDIQIKFRENDLLINKRNGKVILYNKEKKRHVKLSEEVYEYTRLAEKNNWKVRELIDCFKKDEDKKYIESILNIMVKNEVIDGNLFNKKNFKDMHLSLTNRCNLSCNHCVSSCSPKEEDYMDTSMILKLIDNLCELNVRSLVLTGGEPLVREDFFEIVNYIKKKLPLEELSLSTNATLINDTNIDFIISKFHKVDISLDGIDEETCSNIRGKGV
;
A
#
# COMPACT_ATOMS: atom_id res chain seq x y z
N MET A 1 -10.86 -11.23 0.89
CA MET A 1 -10.40 -9.94 0.35
C MET A 1 -10.97 -9.63 -1.05
N PHE A 2 -11.55 -10.62 -1.73
CA PHE A 2 -12.26 -10.47 -3.02
C PHE A 2 -13.76 -10.73 -2.88
N ASP A 3 -14.30 -10.55 -1.68
CA ASP A 3 -15.53 -11.22 -1.23
C ASP A 3 -16.81 -10.76 -1.91
N ASP A 4 -16.86 -9.53 -2.45
CA ASP A 4 -18.13 -8.95 -2.95
C ASP A 4 -18.13 -8.54 -4.43
N ILE A 5 -17.15 -8.95 -5.20
CA ILE A 5 -16.97 -8.48 -6.57
C ILE A 5 -17.49 -9.51 -7.58
N GLN A 6 -18.33 -9.07 -8.52
CA GLN A 6 -18.86 -9.88 -9.62
C GLN A 6 -17.92 -9.87 -10.83
N ILE A 7 -17.76 -11.01 -11.48
CA ILE A 7 -17.00 -11.12 -12.73
C ILE A 7 -17.83 -10.58 -13.88
N LYS A 8 -17.27 -9.66 -14.67
CA LYS A 8 -17.91 -9.11 -15.85
C LYS A 8 -16.91 -8.94 -16.97
N PHE A 9 -17.15 -9.58 -18.11
CA PHE A 9 -16.31 -9.46 -19.30
C PHE A 9 -16.58 -8.15 -20.03
N ARG A 10 -15.54 -7.55 -20.61
CA ARG A 10 -15.63 -6.38 -21.48
C ARG A 10 -15.96 -6.80 -22.93
N GLU A 11 -17.11 -7.39 -23.13
CA GLU A 11 -17.55 -8.02 -24.39
C GLU A 11 -17.24 -7.18 -25.65
N ASN A 12 -17.54 -5.88 -25.62
CA ASN A 12 -17.39 -5.00 -26.78
C ASN A 12 -15.93 -4.83 -27.21
N ASP A 13 -14.99 -5.02 -26.30
CA ASP A 13 -13.58 -4.78 -26.52
C ASP A 13 -12.79 -6.07 -26.78
N LEU A 14 -13.44 -7.24 -26.67
CA LEU A 14 -12.76 -8.53 -26.75
C LEU A 14 -12.92 -9.21 -28.11
N LEU A 15 -11.83 -9.85 -28.54
CA LEU A 15 -11.84 -10.95 -29.49
C LEU A 15 -11.53 -12.24 -28.74
N ILE A 16 -12.36 -13.24 -28.94
CA ILE A 16 -12.23 -14.55 -28.27
C ILE A 16 -11.89 -15.60 -29.33
N ASN A 17 -10.77 -16.28 -29.14
CA ASN A 17 -10.35 -17.38 -30.02
C ASN A 17 -10.18 -18.64 -29.17
N LYS A 18 -10.91 -19.70 -29.55
CA LYS A 18 -10.83 -21.02 -28.92
C LYS A 18 -10.18 -22.00 -29.87
N ARG A 19 -9.09 -22.66 -29.44
CA ARG A 19 -8.42 -23.68 -30.22
C ARG A 19 -7.66 -24.66 -29.31
N ASN A 20 -7.81 -25.95 -29.59
CA ASN A 20 -7.07 -27.02 -28.90
C ASN A 20 -7.15 -26.96 -27.37
N GLY A 21 -8.34 -26.75 -26.79
CA GLY A 21 -8.56 -26.67 -25.34
C GLY A 21 -7.98 -25.42 -24.68
N LYS A 22 -7.60 -24.44 -25.46
CA LYS A 22 -7.10 -23.13 -25.00
C LYS A 22 -7.95 -21.99 -25.52
N VAL A 23 -8.07 -20.94 -24.73
CA VAL A 23 -8.79 -19.72 -25.09
C VAL A 23 -7.83 -18.55 -25.02
N ILE A 24 -7.83 -17.75 -26.06
CA ILE A 24 -7.12 -16.48 -26.12
C ILE A 24 -8.16 -15.37 -26.11
N LEU A 25 -8.09 -14.52 -25.11
CA LEU A 25 -8.90 -13.33 -24.95
C LEU A 25 -8.03 -12.14 -25.30
N TYR A 26 -8.35 -11.42 -26.37
CA TYR A 26 -7.57 -10.29 -26.86
C TYR A 26 -8.39 -8.99 -26.70
N ASN A 27 -7.88 -8.05 -25.93
CA ASN A 27 -8.44 -6.71 -25.81
C ASN A 27 -7.98 -5.85 -26.97
N LYS A 28 -8.92 -5.45 -27.82
CA LYS A 28 -8.67 -4.68 -29.08
C LYS A 28 -8.14 -3.28 -28.79
N GLU A 29 -8.66 -2.63 -27.76
CA GLU A 29 -8.29 -1.27 -27.37
C GLU A 29 -6.87 -1.23 -26.82
N LYS A 30 -6.60 -2.10 -25.82
CA LYS A 30 -5.30 -2.12 -25.12
C LYS A 30 -4.22 -2.92 -25.81
N LYS A 31 -4.58 -3.66 -26.89
CA LYS A 31 -3.65 -4.55 -27.64
C LYS A 31 -2.95 -5.57 -26.73
N ARG A 32 -3.68 -6.10 -25.76
CA ARG A 32 -3.20 -7.08 -24.79
C ARG A 32 -3.99 -8.38 -24.89
N HIS A 33 -3.40 -9.47 -24.47
CA HIS A 33 -4.09 -10.75 -24.49
C HIS A 33 -3.84 -11.56 -23.23
N VAL A 34 -4.78 -12.46 -22.95
CA VAL A 34 -4.70 -13.48 -21.91
C VAL A 34 -4.93 -14.83 -22.55
N LYS A 35 -4.09 -15.80 -22.21
CA LYS A 35 -4.24 -17.19 -22.63
C LYS A 35 -4.55 -18.04 -21.42
N LEU A 36 -5.64 -18.79 -21.47
CA LEU A 36 -6.09 -19.67 -20.39
C LEU A 36 -6.59 -21.00 -20.95
N SER A 37 -6.83 -21.99 -20.08
CA SER A 37 -7.49 -23.21 -20.48
C SER A 37 -8.95 -22.96 -20.79
N GLU A 38 -9.55 -23.78 -21.65
CA GLU A 38 -10.98 -23.68 -21.95
C GLU A 38 -11.83 -23.93 -20.70
N GLU A 39 -11.40 -24.83 -19.83
CA GLU A 39 -12.06 -25.12 -18.55
C GLU A 39 -12.15 -23.88 -17.66
N VAL A 40 -11.04 -23.16 -17.45
CA VAL A 40 -11.02 -21.91 -16.66
C VAL A 40 -11.90 -20.84 -17.32
N TYR A 41 -11.87 -20.74 -18.64
CA TYR A 41 -12.74 -19.82 -19.36
C TYR A 41 -14.23 -20.13 -19.11
N GLU A 42 -14.63 -21.39 -19.19
CA GLU A 42 -16.03 -21.76 -18.95
C GLU A 42 -16.46 -21.52 -17.50
N TYR A 43 -15.61 -21.80 -16.51
CA TYR A 43 -15.90 -21.46 -15.11
C TYR A 43 -16.06 -19.94 -14.90
N THR A 44 -15.22 -19.12 -15.52
CA THR A 44 -15.33 -17.66 -15.40
C THR A 44 -16.59 -17.13 -16.11
N ARG A 45 -16.99 -17.74 -17.23
CA ARG A 45 -18.24 -17.41 -17.92
C ARG A 45 -19.48 -17.84 -17.14
N LEU A 46 -19.41 -19.02 -16.50
CA LEU A 46 -20.47 -19.50 -15.64
C LEU A 46 -20.68 -18.57 -14.44
N ALA A 47 -19.59 -18.10 -13.84
CA ALA A 47 -19.62 -17.15 -12.74
C ALA A 47 -20.27 -15.82 -13.18
N GLU A 48 -19.92 -15.29 -14.35
CA GLU A 48 -20.57 -14.10 -14.92
C GLU A 48 -22.06 -14.31 -15.14
N LYS A 49 -22.45 -15.40 -15.79
CA LYS A 49 -23.85 -15.72 -16.10
C LYS A 49 -24.72 -15.84 -14.85
N ASN A 50 -24.15 -16.38 -13.77
CA ASN A 50 -24.88 -16.60 -12.51
C ASN A 50 -24.70 -15.42 -11.54
N ASN A 51 -24.03 -14.33 -11.94
CA ASN A 51 -23.69 -13.19 -11.10
C ASN A 51 -22.93 -13.59 -9.82
N TRP A 52 -22.10 -14.62 -9.90
CA TRP A 52 -21.30 -15.07 -8.77
C TRP A 52 -20.26 -14.00 -8.39
N LYS A 53 -20.01 -13.91 -7.09
CA LYS A 53 -18.87 -13.17 -6.57
C LYS A 53 -17.59 -13.96 -6.83
N VAL A 54 -16.46 -13.28 -6.89
CA VAL A 54 -15.15 -13.92 -7.09
C VAL A 54 -14.92 -15.03 -6.06
N ARG A 55 -15.32 -14.81 -4.81
CA ARG A 55 -15.19 -15.81 -3.74
C ARG A 55 -15.97 -17.07 -4.05
N GLU A 56 -17.20 -16.95 -4.52
CA GLU A 56 -18.06 -18.10 -4.87
C GLU A 56 -17.43 -18.91 -6.00
N LEU A 57 -16.79 -18.26 -6.98
CA LEU A 57 -16.03 -18.95 -8.02
C LEU A 57 -14.81 -19.68 -7.44
N ILE A 58 -14.05 -19.05 -6.55
CA ILE A 58 -12.86 -19.66 -5.93
C ILE A 58 -13.25 -20.85 -5.06
N ASP A 59 -14.36 -20.75 -4.33
CA ASP A 59 -14.85 -21.79 -3.43
C ASP A 59 -15.38 -23.03 -4.18
N CYS A 60 -15.64 -22.93 -5.49
CA CYS A 60 -15.93 -24.10 -6.33
C CYS A 60 -14.75 -25.08 -6.44
N PHE A 61 -13.53 -24.62 -6.17
CA PHE A 61 -12.33 -25.44 -6.23
C PHE A 61 -11.98 -26.02 -4.86
N LYS A 62 -11.69 -27.34 -4.82
CA LYS A 62 -11.41 -28.03 -3.56
C LYS A 62 -9.96 -27.92 -3.11
N LYS A 63 -9.02 -27.82 -4.05
CA LYS A 63 -7.58 -27.79 -3.77
C LYS A 63 -7.10 -26.35 -3.66
N ASP A 64 -6.27 -26.06 -2.69
CA ASP A 64 -5.68 -24.74 -2.50
C ASP A 64 -4.81 -24.30 -3.69
N GLU A 65 -4.16 -25.22 -4.38
CA GLU A 65 -3.39 -24.96 -5.60
C GLU A 65 -4.28 -24.42 -6.72
N ASP A 66 -5.46 -25.03 -6.92
CA ASP A 66 -6.44 -24.62 -7.94
C ASP A 66 -7.00 -23.24 -7.58
N LYS A 67 -7.29 -22.99 -6.31
CA LYS A 67 -7.76 -21.68 -5.82
C LYS A 67 -6.73 -20.58 -6.13
N LYS A 68 -5.46 -20.81 -5.78
CA LYS A 68 -4.36 -19.85 -6.08
C LYS A 68 -4.17 -19.64 -7.58
N TYR A 69 -4.33 -20.71 -8.36
CA TYR A 69 -4.24 -20.62 -9.82
C TYR A 69 -5.35 -19.75 -10.40
N ILE A 70 -6.61 -19.97 -10.01
CA ILE A 70 -7.74 -19.15 -10.43
C ILE A 70 -7.58 -17.69 -10.01
N GLU A 71 -7.16 -17.42 -8.78
CA GLU A 71 -6.85 -16.06 -8.33
C GLU A 71 -5.80 -15.38 -9.22
N SER A 72 -4.73 -16.11 -9.57
CA SER A 72 -3.68 -15.58 -10.43
C SER A 72 -4.19 -15.26 -11.85
N ILE A 73 -5.03 -16.13 -12.41
CA ILE A 73 -5.64 -15.92 -13.73
C ILE A 73 -6.59 -14.72 -13.72
N LEU A 74 -7.44 -14.60 -12.71
CA LEU A 74 -8.33 -13.44 -12.58
C LEU A 74 -7.52 -12.13 -12.49
N ASN A 75 -6.43 -12.12 -11.73
CA ASN A 75 -5.50 -10.99 -11.68
C ASN A 75 -4.93 -10.63 -13.05
N ILE A 76 -4.52 -11.65 -13.84
CA ILE A 76 -4.01 -11.44 -15.21
C ILE A 76 -5.11 -10.90 -16.11
N MET A 77 -6.34 -11.41 -16.01
CA MET A 77 -7.48 -10.95 -16.82
C MET A 77 -7.82 -9.47 -16.54
N VAL A 78 -7.78 -9.05 -15.29
CA VAL A 78 -7.97 -7.65 -14.91
C VAL A 78 -6.83 -6.78 -15.40
N LYS A 79 -5.57 -7.19 -15.14
CA LYS A 79 -4.38 -6.44 -15.57
C LYS A 79 -4.35 -6.20 -17.09
N ASN A 80 -4.94 -7.11 -17.86
CA ASN A 80 -5.05 -6.99 -19.30
C ASN A 80 -6.40 -6.40 -19.75
N GLU A 81 -7.21 -5.94 -18.81
CA GLU A 81 -8.52 -5.32 -19.04
C GLU A 81 -9.46 -6.21 -19.87
N VAL A 82 -9.41 -7.52 -19.67
CA VAL A 82 -10.30 -8.52 -20.28
C VAL A 82 -11.63 -8.61 -19.53
N ILE A 83 -11.57 -8.49 -18.21
CA ILE A 83 -12.72 -8.36 -17.34
C ILE A 83 -12.70 -7.01 -16.64
N ASP A 84 -13.87 -6.58 -16.15
CA ASP A 84 -14.04 -5.24 -15.59
C ASP A 84 -13.11 -5.03 -14.40
N GLY A 85 -12.29 -4.00 -14.46
CA GLY A 85 -11.22 -3.73 -13.50
C GLY A 85 -11.67 -3.24 -12.13
N ASN A 86 -12.98 -3.01 -11.94
CA ASN A 86 -13.54 -2.73 -10.61
C ASN A 86 -13.36 -3.91 -9.63
N LEU A 87 -13.05 -5.10 -10.16
CA LEU A 87 -12.68 -6.27 -9.37
C LEU A 87 -11.46 -6.05 -8.46
N PHE A 88 -10.50 -5.22 -8.91
CA PHE A 88 -9.22 -5.05 -8.24
C PHE A 88 -8.81 -3.57 -8.10
N ASN A 89 -9.73 -2.65 -8.36
CA ASN A 89 -9.52 -1.21 -8.14
C ASN A 89 -9.75 -0.81 -6.66
N LYS A 90 -9.38 -1.65 -5.69
CA LYS A 90 -8.72 -1.09 -4.52
C LYS A 90 -7.39 -0.59 -5.05
N LYS A 91 -7.24 0.72 -5.17
CA LYS A 91 -5.97 1.36 -5.50
C LYS A 91 -4.94 0.72 -4.57
N ASN A 92 -4.13 -0.19 -5.09
CA ASN A 92 -3.03 -0.76 -4.33
C ASN A 92 -1.97 0.33 -4.26
N PHE A 93 -2.07 1.16 -3.26
CA PHE A 93 -0.98 2.06 -2.90
C PHE A 93 0.12 1.19 -2.28
N LYS A 94 1.11 0.82 -3.10
CA LYS A 94 2.24 0.04 -2.61
C LYS A 94 2.96 0.79 -1.52
N ASP A 95 3.27 2.05 -1.77
CA ASP A 95 4.12 2.87 -0.92
C ASP A 95 3.40 4.18 -0.58
N MET A 96 3.25 4.46 0.71
CA MET A 96 2.67 5.70 1.20
C MET A 96 3.62 6.38 2.19
N HIS A 97 3.63 7.70 2.14
CA HIS A 97 4.29 8.53 3.14
C HIS A 97 3.21 9.25 3.94
N LEU A 98 3.25 9.08 5.26
CA LEU A 98 2.37 9.77 6.19
C LEU A 98 3.18 10.79 6.99
N SER A 99 2.97 12.06 6.69
CA SER A 99 3.50 13.15 7.48
C SER A 99 2.65 13.29 8.75
N LEU A 100 3.24 12.97 9.90
CA LEU A 100 2.56 13.01 11.20
C LEU A 100 2.49 14.42 11.79
N THR A 101 3.45 15.27 11.43
CA THR A 101 3.62 16.59 12.05
C THR A 101 4.37 17.53 11.12
N ASN A 102 4.13 18.82 11.23
CA ASN A 102 4.97 19.87 10.64
C ASN A 102 5.97 20.43 11.66
N ARG A 103 5.86 20.05 12.94
CA ARG A 103 6.86 20.40 13.95
C ARG A 103 8.13 19.59 13.72
N CYS A 104 9.25 20.26 13.94
CA CYS A 104 10.57 19.65 13.94
C CYS A 104 11.42 20.31 15.03
N ASN A 105 12.28 19.56 15.69
CA ASN A 105 13.24 20.14 16.62
C ASN A 105 14.43 20.82 15.93
N LEU A 106 14.52 20.73 14.58
CA LEU A 106 15.51 21.40 13.74
C LEU A 106 14.87 22.43 12.80
N SER A 107 15.70 23.31 12.21
CA SER A 107 15.31 24.32 11.22
C SER A 107 16.26 24.27 10.01
N CYS A 108 16.22 23.18 9.25
CA CYS A 108 17.13 22.93 8.14
C CYS A 108 16.94 23.93 7.00
N ASN A 109 18.01 24.48 6.47
CA ASN A 109 17.97 25.47 5.36
C ASN A 109 17.36 24.91 4.06
N HIS A 110 17.44 23.59 3.86
CA HIS A 110 16.92 22.89 2.67
C HIS A 110 15.60 22.16 2.89
N CYS A 111 14.91 22.40 4.02
CA CYS A 111 13.67 21.70 4.35
C CYS A 111 12.57 21.99 3.33
N VAL A 112 12.21 20.99 2.53
CA VAL A 112 11.17 21.10 1.48
C VAL A 112 9.81 21.47 2.07
N SER A 113 9.50 20.97 3.28
CA SER A 113 8.24 21.22 3.97
C SER A 113 8.28 22.42 4.92
N SER A 114 9.40 23.14 4.98
CA SER A 114 9.61 24.31 5.86
C SER A 114 9.29 24.01 7.33
N CYS A 115 9.50 22.77 7.77
CA CYS A 115 9.24 22.34 9.14
C CYS A 115 10.20 23.03 10.12
N SER A 116 9.69 23.37 11.29
CA SER A 116 10.48 24.06 12.33
C SER A 116 9.88 23.83 13.74
N PRO A 117 10.59 24.22 14.81
CA PRO A 117 10.04 24.18 16.16
C PRO A 117 8.83 25.12 16.39
N LYS A 118 8.60 26.07 15.48
CA LYS A 118 7.54 27.08 15.58
C LYS A 118 6.25 26.64 14.89
N GLU A 119 6.29 25.56 14.13
CA GLU A 119 5.11 25.04 13.43
C GLU A 119 4.16 24.38 14.41
N GLU A 120 2.88 24.33 14.02
CA GLU A 120 1.82 23.69 14.78
C GLU A 120 1.35 22.41 14.06
N ASP A 121 0.79 21.49 14.83
CA ASP A 121 0.20 20.28 14.27
C ASP A 121 -1.25 20.57 13.84
N TYR A 122 -1.56 20.35 12.57
CA TYR A 122 -2.92 20.48 12.03
C TYR A 122 -3.81 19.27 12.34
N MET A 123 -3.19 18.12 12.70
CA MET A 123 -3.92 16.91 13.04
C MET A 123 -3.62 16.51 14.48
N ASP A 124 -4.68 16.42 15.27
CA ASP A 124 -4.61 15.79 16.57
C ASP A 124 -4.54 14.24 16.45
N THR A 125 -4.35 13.55 17.58
CA THR A 125 -4.29 12.10 17.64
C THR A 125 -5.53 11.45 17.03
N SER A 126 -6.72 11.95 17.35
CA SER A 126 -7.99 11.37 16.90
C SER A 126 -8.13 11.44 15.37
N MET A 127 -7.70 12.53 14.77
CA MET A 127 -7.70 12.70 13.31
C MET A 127 -6.72 11.74 12.62
N ILE A 128 -5.53 11.55 13.21
CA ILE A 128 -4.54 10.59 12.67
C ILE A 128 -5.07 9.16 12.79
N LEU A 129 -5.64 8.76 13.92
CA LEU A 129 -6.20 7.42 14.09
C LEU A 129 -7.34 7.17 13.09
N LYS A 130 -8.22 8.15 12.85
CA LYS A 130 -9.27 8.07 11.83
C LYS A 130 -8.69 7.97 10.42
N LEU A 131 -7.60 8.69 10.11
CA LEU A 131 -6.90 8.57 8.84
C LEU A 131 -6.36 7.16 8.66
N ILE A 132 -5.75 6.56 9.69
CA ILE A 132 -5.26 5.18 9.67
C ILE A 132 -6.41 4.19 9.40
N ASP A 133 -7.58 4.38 10.02
CA ASP A 133 -8.75 3.53 9.73
C ASP A 133 -9.17 3.63 8.25
N ASN A 134 -9.13 4.82 7.65
CA ASN A 134 -9.40 4.99 6.23
C ASN A 134 -8.34 4.31 5.34
N LEU A 135 -7.06 4.26 5.78
CA LEU A 135 -6.00 3.57 5.05
C LEU A 135 -6.22 2.05 4.98
N CYS A 136 -6.97 1.45 5.91
CA CYS A 136 -7.33 0.04 5.85
C CYS A 136 -8.08 -0.33 4.55
N GLU A 137 -8.85 0.61 4.00
CA GLU A 137 -9.61 0.41 2.77
C GLU A 137 -8.74 0.50 1.50
N LEU A 138 -7.55 1.11 1.60
CA LEU A 138 -6.68 1.38 0.46
C LEU A 138 -5.67 0.27 0.17
N ASN A 139 -5.63 -0.78 0.99
CA ASN A 139 -4.69 -1.90 0.84
C ASN A 139 -3.22 -1.46 0.75
N VAL A 140 -2.82 -0.56 1.65
CA VAL A 140 -1.45 -0.06 1.77
C VAL A 140 -0.53 -1.20 2.18
N ARG A 141 0.61 -1.37 1.49
CA ARG A 141 1.59 -2.41 1.78
C ARG A 141 2.82 -1.89 2.50
N SER A 142 3.26 -0.70 2.12
CA SER A 142 4.41 -0.03 2.71
C SER A 142 3.98 1.36 3.19
N LEU A 143 4.36 1.69 4.41
CA LEU A 143 4.06 2.98 5.02
C LEU A 143 5.33 3.58 5.63
N VAL A 144 5.69 4.77 5.18
CA VAL A 144 6.77 5.57 5.77
C VAL A 144 6.14 6.62 6.69
N LEU A 145 6.49 6.60 7.96
CA LEU A 145 6.17 7.68 8.88
C LEU A 145 7.24 8.77 8.78
N THR A 146 6.80 9.97 8.54
CA THR A 146 7.65 11.14 8.32
C THR A 146 6.96 12.40 8.84
N GLY A 147 7.42 13.57 8.43
CA GLY A 147 6.87 14.87 8.76
C GLY A 147 7.98 15.90 8.86
N GLY A 148 7.91 16.77 9.87
CA GLY A 148 9.10 17.46 10.36
C GLY A 148 10.01 16.45 11.05
N GLU A 149 9.79 16.26 12.35
CA GLU A 149 10.40 15.14 13.08
C GLU A 149 9.28 14.35 13.79
N PRO A 150 9.00 13.11 13.40
CA PRO A 150 7.92 12.32 14.00
C PRO A 150 8.03 12.16 15.51
N LEU A 151 9.26 12.05 16.03
CA LEU A 151 9.55 11.84 17.45
C LEU A 151 9.29 13.07 18.35
N VAL A 152 8.97 14.24 17.78
CA VAL A 152 8.52 15.39 18.60
C VAL A 152 7.07 15.25 19.07
N ARG A 153 6.30 14.31 18.50
CA ARG A 153 4.93 14.06 18.92
C ARG A 153 4.89 13.21 20.18
N GLU A 154 4.18 13.69 21.18
CA GLU A 154 3.99 12.95 22.44
C GLU A 154 3.20 11.65 22.25
N ASP A 155 2.28 11.63 21.27
CA ASP A 155 1.43 10.49 20.91
C ASP A 155 2.05 9.57 19.86
N PHE A 156 3.34 9.76 19.47
CA PHE A 156 4.00 8.97 18.44
C PHE A 156 3.89 7.46 18.68
N PHE A 157 4.17 7.01 19.91
CA PHE A 157 4.16 5.58 20.25
C PHE A 157 2.75 4.98 20.18
N GLU A 158 1.73 5.74 20.57
CA GLU A 158 0.32 5.36 20.45
C GLU A 158 -0.06 5.16 18.97
N ILE A 159 0.28 6.14 18.13
CA ILE A 159 0.04 6.09 16.68
C ILE A 159 0.70 4.86 16.04
N VAL A 160 1.97 4.59 16.36
CA VAL A 160 2.71 3.43 15.82
C VAL A 160 2.05 2.12 16.24
N ASN A 161 1.67 1.97 17.51
CA ASN A 161 0.98 0.78 17.98
C ASN A 161 -0.39 0.60 17.29
N TYR A 162 -1.11 1.68 17.04
CA TYR A 162 -2.39 1.64 16.33
C TYR A 162 -2.21 1.20 14.88
N ILE A 163 -1.21 1.74 14.18
CA ILE A 163 -0.85 1.32 12.82
C ILE A 163 -0.57 -0.18 12.78
N LYS A 164 0.31 -0.69 13.66
CA LYS A 164 0.65 -2.12 13.71
C LYS A 164 -0.55 -3.02 14.01
N LYS A 165 -1.52 -2.53 14.76
CA LYS A 165 -2.77 -3.26 15.06
C LYS A 165 -3.74 -3.27 13.89
N LYS A 166 -3.82 -2.18 13.12
CA LYS A 166 -4.87 -1.95 12.11
C LYS A 166 -4.45 -2.31 10.70
N LEU A 167 -3.21 -2.01 10.32
CA LEU A 167 -2.75 -2.15 8.95
C LEU A 167 -1.90 -3.41 8.78
N PRO A 168 -2.26 -4.30 7.83
CA PRO A 168 -1.46 -5.49 7.51
C PRO A 168 -0.28 -5.11 6.59
N LEU A 169 0.63 -4.27 7.08
CA LEU A 169 1.76 -3.76 6.33
C LEU A 169 2.83 -4.84 6.11
N GLU A 170 3.38 -4.89 4.90
CA GLU A 170 4.60 -5.64 4.58
C GLU A 170 5.83 -4.88 5.11
N GLU A 171 5.80 -3.55 5.05
CA GLU A 171 6.87 -2.68 5.53
C GLU A 171 6.31 -1.45 6.26
N LEU A 172 6.83 -1.18 7.45
CA LEU A 172 6.66 0.09 8.16
C LEU A 172 8.05 0.70 8.37
N SER A 173 8.24 1.91 7.85
CA SER A 173 9.51 2.63 7.89
C SER A 173 9.37 3.95 8.65
N LEU A 174 10.44 4.38 9.31
CA LEU A 174 10.55 5.67 9.97
C LEU A 174 11.59 6.52 9.25
N SER A 175 11.23 7.75 8.88
CA SER A 175 12.17 8.77 8.42
C SER A 175 12.34 9.80 9.52
N THR A 176 13.56 9.97 10.04
CA THR A 176 13.89 10.79 11.22
C THR A 176 15.23 11.47 11.09
N ASN A 177 15.41 12.58 11.77
CA ASN A 177 16.74 13.20 11.96
C ASN A 177 17.56 12.50 13.06
N ALA A 178 16.97 11.56 13.77
CA ALA A 178 17.52 10.71 14.83
C ALA A 178 17.99 11.42 16.10
N THR A 179 17.95 12.74 16.18
CA THR A 179 18.44 13.49 17.36
C THR A 179 17.65 13.25 18.64
N LEU A 180 16.42 12.71 18.51
CA LEU A 180 15.54 12.35 19.63
C LEU A 180 15.55 10.85 19.95
N ILE A 181 16.33 10.04 19.23
CA ILE A 181 16.51 8.63 19.56
C ILE A 181 17.46 8.53 20.76
N ASN A 182 17.06 7.74 21.76
CA ASN A 182 17.82 7.53 23.00
C ASN A 182 17.52 6.15 23.60
N ASP A 183 18.18 5.81 24.69
CA ASP A 183 18.07 4.51 25.35
C ASP A 183 16.64 4.15 25.82
N THR A 184 15.76 5.12 25.99
CA THR A 184 14.39 4.87 26.43
C THR A 184 13.43 4.52 25.29
N ASN A 185 13.77 4.86 24.04
CA ASN A 185 12.90 4.66 22.89
C ASN A 185 13.48 3.79 21.77
N ILE A 186 14.79 3.52 21.77
CA ILE A 186 15.46 2.75 20.71
C ILE A 186 14.89 1.34 20.58
N ASP A 187 14.63 0.63 21.68
CA ASP A 187 14.10 -0.74 21.65
C ASP A 187 12.69 -0.78 21.06
N PHE A 188 11.86 0.23 21.36
CA PHE A 188 10.55 0.34 20.74
C PHE A 188 10.69 0.54 19.22
N ILE A 189 11.54 1.47 18.79
CA ILE A 189 11.75 1.77 17.37
C ILE A 189 12.20 0.51 16.63
N ILE A 190 13.23 -0.18 17.13
CA ILE A 190 13.76 -1.41 16.51
C ILE A 190 12.69 -2.51 16.46
N SER A 191 11.85 -2.63 17.50
CA SER A 191 10.80 -3.67 17.56
C SER A 191 9.62 -3.41 16.61
N LYS A 192 9.36 -2.15 16.23
CA LYS A 192 8.17 -1.77 15.46
C LYS A 192 8.44 -1.51 13.99
N PHE A 193 9.61 -1.00 13.64
CA PHE A 193 9.94 -0.60 12.28
C PHE A 193 10.80 -1.66 11.58
N HIS A 194 10.53 -1.87 10.30
CA HIS A 194 11.33 -2.74 9.44
C HIS A 194 12.57 -2.00 8.92
N LYS A 195 12.47 -0.66 8.82
CA LYS A 195 13.53 0.20 8.32
C LYS A 195 13.47 1.55 9.02
N VAL A 196 14.64 2.11 9.33
CA VAL A 196 14.79 3.48 9.82
C VAL A 196 15.73 4.23 8.89
N ASP A 197 15.21 5.26 8.23
CA ASP A 197 15.96 6.16 7.36
C ASP A 197 16.40 7.37 8.19
N ILE A 198 17.70 7.47 8.43
CA ILE A 198 18.29 8.57 9.19
C ILE A 198 18.78 9.64 8.23
N SER A 199 18.31 10.85 8.45
CA SER A 199 18.70 12.01 7.65
C SER A 199 20.00 12.60 8.16
N LEU A 200 21.09 12.46 7.40
CA LEU A 200 22.43 12.95 7.75
C LEU A 200 23.07 13.63 6.53
N ASP A 201 23.57 14.86 6.71
CA ASP A 201 24.16 15.67 5.63
C ASP A 201 25.66 15.92 5.77
N GLY A 202 26.28 15.37 6.80
CA GLY A 202 27.73 15.52 7.05
C GLY A 202 28.26 14.42 7.94
N ILE A 203 29.60 14.34 8.02
CA ILE A 203 30.34 13.37 8.86
C ILE A 203 30.73 13.93 10.21
N ASP A 204 30.54 15.23 10.40
CA ASP A 204 30.90 15.97 11.61
C ASP A 204 29.83 17.03 11.94
N GLU A 205 29.85 17.49 13.18
CA GLU A 205 28.86 18.44 13.70
C GLU A 205 28.90 19.79 12.95
N GLU A 206 30.07 20.25 12.52
CA GLU A 206 30.19 21.51 11.80
C GLU A 206 29.46 21.47 10.46
N THR A 207 29.69 20.41 9.68
CA THR A 207 29.08 20.24 8.37
C THR A 207 27.54 20.03 8.51
N CYS A 208 27.12 19.20 9.45
CA CYS A 208 25.69 18.97 9.70
C CYS A 208 25.00 20.25 10.17
N SER A 209 25.58 20.97 11.13
CA SER A 209 24.97 22.19 11.71
C SER A 209 24.80 23.32 10.72
N ASN A 210 25.73 23.44 9.73
CA ASN A 210 25.63 24.45 8.67
C ASN A 210 24.39 24.23 7.77
N ILE A 211 23.91 23.00 7.63
CA ILE A 211 22.79 22.64 6.79
C ILE A 211 21.50 22.48 7.61
N ARG A 212 21.58 21.77 8.74
CA ARG A 212 20.42 21.37 9.54
C ARG A 212 20.14 22.26 10.75
N GLY A 213 21.05 23.15 11.10
CA GLY A 213 20.99 23.94 12.32
C GLY A 213 21.71 23.24 13.48
N LYS A 214 21.82 23.96 14.61
CA LYS A 214 22.52 23.47 15.80
C LYS A 214 21.79 22.28 16.46
N GLY A 215 22.55 21.33 16.98
CA GLY A 215 22.04 20.18 17.73
C GLY A 215 21.86 18.90 16.91
N VAL A 216 22.65 18.78 15.84
CA VAL A 216 22.70 17.57 15.00
C VAL A 216 24.01 16.85 15.23
#